data_1a614eb40422dcc6f8ea2cf61b9c5d66
#
_entry.id   1a614eb40422dcc6f8ea2cf61b9c5d66
#
_cell.length_a   1.000
_cell.length_b   1.000
_cell.length_c   1.000
_cell.angle_alpha   90.00
_cell.angle_beta   90.00
_cell.angle_gamma   90.00
#
_symmetry.space_group_name_H-M   'P 1'
#
loop_
_entity.id
_entity.type
_entity.pdbx_description
1 polymer ?
#
loop_
_entity_poly.entity_id
_entity_poly.type
_entity_poly.pdbx_seq_one_letter_code
_entity_poly.pdbx_strand_id
1 'polypeptide(L)'
;TFLKWCEFVMTDRLIRRGVINDSGDGFNQKEWRERNSVFKGVLDRLTALPIPYIFYTFHLKDQKQYMDIGDGTKALMKVGEKVDWVDGTQRFVSQQVWLKRYTKKGDKAAGVEADKALANDEFAIRAKIEEMKGRNMEHLGTTHEVLNVKDSKVTWNGLPLRWNDAQG
;
A
#
# COMPACT_ATOMS: atom_id res chain seq x y z
N THR A 1 -4.01 -2.71 -12.26
CA THR A 1 -3.75 -3.22 -10.90
C THR A 1 -4.59 -4.46 -10.60
N PHE A 2 -4.21 -5.27 -9.60
CA PHE A 2 -4.95 -6.46 -9.20
C PHE A 2 -6.41 -6.15 -8.80
N LEU A 3 -6.64 -5.05 -8.09
CA LEU A 3 -8.00 -4.60 -7.77
C LEU A 3 -8.86 -4.33 -9.02
N LYS A 4 -8.29 -3.74 -10.07
CA LYS A 4 -8.98 -3.53 -11.35
C LYS A 4 -9.32 -4.86 -12.03
N TRP A 5 -8.44 -5.84 -11.94
CA TRP A 5 -8.74 -7.18 -12.44
C TRP A 5 -9.89 -7.84 -11.65
N CYS A 6 -9.90 -7.72 -10.32
CA CYS A 6 -11.03 -8.20 -9.49
C CYS A 6 -12.34 -7.51 -9.83
N GLU A 7 -12.30 -6.21 -10.13
CA GLU A 7 -13.46 -5.43 -10.59
C GLU A 7 -13.96 -5.95 -11.95
N PHE A 8 -13.05 -6.19 -12.89
CA PHE A 8 -13.39 -6.79 -14.17
C PHE A 8 -14.03 -8.18 -14.02
N VAL A 9 -13.47 -9.08 -13.20
CA VAL A 9 -14.03 -10.41 -12.93
C VAL A 9 -15.42 -10.31 -12.30
N MET A 10 -15.63 -9.37 -11.37
CA MET A 10 -16.93 -9.11 -10.78
C MET A 10 -17.93 -8.65 -11.85
N THR A 11 -17.57 -7.67 -12.65
CA THR A 11 -18.42 -7.11 -13.72
C THR A 11 -18.85 -8.20 -14.69
N ASP A 12 -17.93 -9.02 -15.19
CA ASP A 12 -18.24 -10.14 -16.07
C ASP A 12 -19.24 -11.12 -15.43
N ARG A 13 -19.07 -11.45 -14.15
CA ARG A 13 -20.00 -12.32 -13.42
C ARG A 13 -21.38 -11.71 -13.27
N LEU A 14 -21.48 -10.41 -13.00
CA LEU A 14 -22.75 -9.71 -12.82
C LEU A 14 -23.50 -9.59 -14.15
N ILE A 15 -22.80 -9.35 -15.24
CA ILE A 15 -23.39 -9.37 -16.60
C ILE A 15 -23.93 -10.76 -16.93
N ARG A 16 -23.13 -11.81 -16.72
CA ARG A 16 -23.58 -13.21 -16.98
C ARG A 16 -24.79 -13.63 -16.15
N ARG A 17 -24.98 -13.04 -14.97
CA ARG A 17 -26.13 -13.27 -14.10
C ARG A 17 -27.35 -12.39 -14.43
N GLY A 18 -27.21 -11.46 -15.38
CA GLY A 18 -28.23 -10.47 -15.71
C GLY A 18 -28.53 -9.47 -14.60
N VAL A 19 -27.57 -9.21 -13.70
CA VAL A 19 -27.73 -8.24 -12.61
C VAL A 19 -27.47 -6.83 -13.10
N ILE A 20 -26.52 -6.67 -14.04
CA ILE A 20 -26.20 -5.43 -14.74
C ILE A 20 -26.16 -5.71 -16.24
N ASN A 21 -26.48 -4.70 -17.04
CA ASN A 21 -26.53 -4.83 -18.50
C ASN A 21 -25.18 -4.51 -19.14
N ASP A 22 -24.42 -3.61 -18.54
CA ASP A 22 -23.17 -3.07 -19.09
C ASP A 22 -22.18 -2.74 -17.96
N SER A 23 -20.91 -2.68 -18.31
CA SER A 23 -19.81 -2.25 -17.44
C SER A 23 -19.89 -0.76 -17.04
N GLY A 24 -20.74 0.04 -17.69
CA GLY A 24 -21.01 1.43 -17.38
C GLY A 24 -22.04 1.65 -16.28
N ASP A 25 -22.79 0.60 -15.90
CA ASP A 25 -23.77 0.71 -14.82
C ASP A 25 -23.07 0.96 -13.48
N GLY A 26 -23.66 1.83 -12.66
CA GLY A 26 -23.15 2.08 -11.31
C GLY A 26 -23.28 0.87 -10.40
N PHE A 27 -22.26 0.58 -9.62
CA PHE A 27 -22.28 -0.53 -8.68
C PHE A 27 -22.86 -0.12 -7.33
N ASN A 28 -23.75 -0.92 -6.78
CA ASN A 28 -24.26 -0.75 -5.43
C ASN A 28 -23.32 -1.41 -4.38
N GLN A 29 -23.60 -1.20 -3.11
CA GLN A 29 -22.77 -1.70 -2.01
C GLN A 29 -22.65 -3.24 -2.01
N LYS A 30 -23.67 -3.97 -2.46
CA LYS A 30 -23.69 -5.44 -2.52
C LYS A 30 -22.70 -5.95 -3.57
N GLU A 31 -22.66 -5.29 -4.72
CA GLU A 31 -21.77 -5.62 -5.83
C GLU A 31 -20.31 -5.33 -5.48
N TRP A 32 -20.04 -4.23 -4.79
CA TRP A 32 -18.70 -3.94 -4.25
C TRP A 32 -18.24 -5.00 -3.25
N ARG A 33 -19.14 -5.61 -2.47
CA ARG A 33 -18.80 -6.75 -1.61
C ARG A 33 -18.36 -7.97 -2.40
N GLU A 34 -18.94 -8.23 -3.57
CA GLU A 34 -18.53 -9.33 -4.44
C GLU A 34 -17.08 -9.13 -4.95
N ARG A 35 -16.72 -7.93 -5.41
CA ARG A 35 -15.33 -7.60 -5.76
C ARG A 35 -14.37 -7.86 -4.60
N ASN A 36 -14.72 -7.40 -3.42
CA ASN A 36 -13.92 -7.56 -2.23
C ASN A 36 -13.77 -9.04 -1.84
N SER A 37 -14.80 -9.84 -2.04
CA SER A 37 -14.75 -11.29 -1.83
C SER A 37 -13.82 -11.99 -2.82
N VAL A 38 -13.85 -11.62 -4.10
CA VAL A 38 -12.91 -12.14 -5.12
C VAL A 38 -11.48 -11.81 -4.72
N PHE A 39 -11.21 -10.56 -4.36
CA PHE A 39 -9.89 -10.09 -3.93
C PHE A 39 -9.36 -10.90 -2.74
N LYS A 40 -10.16 -10.99 -1.67
CA LYS A 40 -9.78 -11.74 -0.45
C LYS A 40 -9.59 -13.23 -0.71
N GLY A 41 -10.43 -13.83 -1.55
CA GLY A 41 -10.31 -15.24 -1.91
C GLY A 41 -9.03 -15.57 -2.68
N VAL A 42 -8.47 -14.62 -3.45
CA VAL A 42 -7.15 -14.79 -4.06
C VAL A 42 -6.04 -14.69 -3.01
N LEU A 43 -6.12 -13.72 -2.09
CA LEU A 43 -5.14 -13.60 -1.00
C LEU A 43 -5.13 -14.85 -0.09
N ASP A 44 -6.30 -15.38 0.26
CA ASP A 44 -6.42 -16.65 1.04
C ASP A 44 -5.68 -17.80 0.34
N ARG A 45 -5.86 -17.94 -0.98
CA ARG A 45 -5.18 -18.99 -1.76
C ARG A 45 -3.68 -18.78 -1.83
N LEU A 46 -3.23 -17.54 -2.01
CA LEU A 46 -1.81 -17.21 -2.05
C LEU A 46 -1.13 -17.50 -0.72
N THR A 47 -1.76 -17.16 0.41
CA THR A 47 -1.20 -17.45 1.75
C THR A 47 -1.16 -18.94 2.09
N ALA A 48 -1.98 -19.77 1.41
CA ALA A 48 -1.95 -21.24 1.57
C ALA A 48 -0.85 -21.91 0.74
N LEU A 49 -0.16 -21.18 -0.14
CA LEU A 49 0.93 -21.74 -0.93
C LEU A 49 2.18 -22.01 -0.06
N PRO A 50 2.90 -23.12 -0.27
CA PRO A 50 4.11 -23.43 0.46
C PRO A 50 5.32 -22.63 -0.06
N ILE A 51 5.20 -21.30 -0.08
CA ILE A 51 6.26 -20.39 -0.50
C ILE A 51 6.67 -19.51 0.68
N PRO A 52 7.98 -19.30 0.90
CA PRO A 52 8.46 -18.60 2.11
C PRO A 52 8.11 -17.12 2.15
N TYR A 53 7.99 -16.48 0.99
CA TYR A 53 7.73 -15.05 0.90
C TYR A 53 6.73 -14.72 -0.19
N ILE A 54 5.76 -13.86 0.13
CA ILE A 54 4.82 -13.27 -0.82
C ILE A 54 4.86 -11.76 -0.63
N PHE A 55 5.16 -11.04 -1.69
CA PHE A 55 5.19 -9.59 -1.70
C PHE A 55 3.95 -9.04 -2.38
N TYR A 56 3.25 -8.16 -1.69
CA TYR A 56 2.14 -7.40 -2.25
C TYR A 56 2.54 -5.93 -2.34
N THR A 57 2.34 -5.32 -3.49
CA THR A 57 2.57 -3.89 -3.69
C THR A 57 1.27 -3.15 -3.83
N PHE A 58 1.13 -2.05 -3.09
CA PHE A 58 -0.04 -1.18 -3.11
C PHE A 58 0.39 0.27 -3.25
N HIS A 59 -0.47 1.08 -3.85
CA HIS A 59 -0.31 2.53 -3.82
C HIS A 59 -0.80 3.08 -2.47
N LEU A 60 -0.23 4.22 -2.09
CA LEU A 60 -0.80 5.04 -1.03
C LEU A 60 -1.83 5.99 -1.62
N LYS A 61 -2.88 6.27 -0.85
CA LYS A 61 -3.85 7.30 -1.17
C LYS A 61 -4.03 8.25 -0.01
N ASP A 62 -4.45 9.46 -0.30
CA ASP A 62 -4.75 10.46 0.71
C ASP A 62 -5.86 9.95 1.65
N GLN A 63 -5.57 9.98 2.93
CA GLN A 63 -6.60 9.86 3.96
C GLN A 63 -7.17 11.25 4.20
N LYS A 64 -8.47 11.43 3.88
CA LYS A 64 -9.17 12.70 4.04
C LYS A 64 -10.21 12.58 5.16
N GLN A 65 -10.37 13.64 5.92
CA GLN A 65 -11.38 13.75 6.98
C GLN A 65 -12.05 15.12 6.92
N TYR A 66 -13.34 15.17 7.23
CA TYR A 66 -14.03 16.43 7.40
C TYR A 66 -13.56 17.09 8.70
N MET A 67 -12.99 18.26 8.58
CA MET A 67 -12.55 19.07 9.71
C MET A 67 -13.34 20.40 9.74
N ASP A 68 -13.67 20.86 10.93
CA ASP A 68 -14.27 22.18 11.10
C ASP A 68 -13.21 23.24 10.82
N ILE A 69 -13.51 24.14 9.88
CA ILE A 69 -12.61 25.24 9.48
C ILE A 69 -13.02 26.57 10.09
N GLY A 70 -13.98 26.58 11.00
CA GLY A 70 -14.58 27.75 11.62
C GLY A 70 -16.02 27.97 11.15
N ASP A 71 -16.79 28.70 11.92
CA ASP A 71 -18.20 29.10 11.66
C ASP A 71 -19.15 27.92 11.34
N GLY A 72 -18.81 26.69 11.82
CA GLY A 72 -19.59 25.49 11.54
C GLY A 72 -19.43 24.92 10.14
N THR A 73 -18.54 25.49 9.33
CA THR A 73 -18.24 24.98 7.98
C THR A 73 -17.24 23.83 8.07
N LYS A 74 -17.56 22.70 7.43
CA LYS A 74 -16.67 21.53 7.36
C LYS A 74 -16.03 21.42 5.99
N ALA A 75 -14.71 21.33 5.94
CA ALA A 75 -13.94 21.05 4.72
C ALA A 75 -13.28 19.66 4.77
N LEU A 76 -13.19 19.03 3.61
CA LEU A 76 -12.50 17.74 3.46
C LEU A 76 -11.00 17.99 3.36
N MET A 77 -10.28 17.78 4.45
CA MET A 77 -8.83 18.02 4.56
C MET A 77 -8.03 16.70 4.54
N LYS A 78 -6.84 16.74 3.94
CA LYS A 78 -5.90 15.62 4.02
C LYS A 78 -5.33 15.55 5.44
N VAL A 79 -5.56 14.43 6.12
CA VAL A 79 -5.05 14.16 7.48
C VAL A 79 -3.89 13.17 7.49
N GLY A 80 -3.59 12.54 6.34
CA GLY A 80 -2.51 11.57 6.23
C GLY A 80 -2.54 10.80 4.92
N GLU A 81 -1.85 9.69 4.93
CA GLU A 81 -1.85 8.72 3.82
C GLU A 81 -2.25 7.35 4.36
N LYS A 82 -2.90 6.56 3.54
CA LYS A 82 -3.22 5.16 3.84
C LYS A 82 -3.03 4.28 2.61
N VAL A 83 -2.84 2.99 2.85
CA VAL A 83 -2.73 2.02 1.78
C VAL A 83 -4.05 1.92 1.00
N ASP A 84 -3.95 1.90 -0.32
CA ASP A 84 -5.11 1.73 -1.20
C ASP A 84 -5.42 0.23 -1.41
N TRP A 85 -5.99 -0.38 -0.39
CA TRP A 85 -6.40 -1.77 -0.41
C TRP A 85 -7.84 -1.96 0.08
N VAL A 86 -8.35 -3.18 -0.05
CA VAL A 86 -9.64 -3.58 0.52
C VAL A 86 -9.51 -3.75 2.03
N ASP A 87 -10.48 -3.24 2.78
CA ASP A 87 -10.50 -3.38 4.24
C ASP A 87 -10.37 -4.85 4.67
N GLY A 88 -9.53 -5.08 5.65
CA GLY A 88 -9.18 -6.41 6.15
C GLY A 88 -8.05 -7.11 5.38
N THR A 89 -7.43 -6.47 4.37
CA THR A 89 -6.24 -7.00 3.68
C THR A 89 -5.06 -7.16 4.62
N GLN A 90 -4.93 -6.29 5.64
CA GLN A 90 -3.86 -6.35 6.64
C GLN A 90 -3.77 -7.71 7.37
N ARG A 91 -4.85 -8.49 7.42
CA ARG A 91 -4.81 -9.84 8.04
C ARG A 91 -3.93 -10.84 7.27
N PHE A 92 -3.73 -10.60 5.97
CA PHE A 92 -2.94 -11.47 5.08
C PHE A 92 -1.46 -11.09 5.02
N VAL A 93 -1.06 -9.99 5.65
CA VAL A 93 0.34 -9.54 5.65
C VAL A 93 0.93 -9.63 7.04
N SER A 94 2.18 -10.05 7.14
CA SER A 94 2.94 -10.12 8.39
C SER A 94 3.78 -8.89 8.64
N GLN A 95 4.14 -8.17 7.58
CA GLN A 95 4.91 -6.93 7.66
C GLN A 95 4.41 -5.94 6.62
N GLN A 96 4.20 -4.69 7.04
CA GLN A 96 3.87 -3.58 6.15
C GLN A 96 5.02 -2.59 6.13
N VAL A 97 5.47 -2.27 4.92
CA VAL A 97 6.61 -1.39 4.70
C VAL A 97 6.20 -0.28 3.74
N TRP A 98 6.46 0.95 4.14
CA TRP A 98 6.22 2.11 3.30
C TRP A 98 7.53 2.56 2.66
N LEU A 99 7.57 2.52 1.34
CA LEU A 99 8.71 3.00 0.55
C LEU A 99 8.48 4.45 0.14
N LYS A 100 9.43 5.33 0.46
CA LYS A 100 9.42 6.73 0.04
C LYS A 100 10.74 7.10 -0.61
N ARG A 101 10.66 7.96 -1.63
CA ARG A 101 11.80 8.58 -2.28
C ARG A 101 12.14 9.89 -1.59
N TYR A 102 13.42 10.12 -1.39
CA TYR A 102 13.98 11.34 -0.80
C TYR A 102 14.93 12.00 -1.79
N THR A 103 14.87 13.31 -1.89
CA THR A 103 15.85 14.17 -2.57
C THR A 103 16.13 15.39 -1.72
N LYS A 104 17.19 16.13 -2.00
CA LYS A 104 17.55 17.32 -1.23
C LYS A 104 16.41 18.32 -1.09
N LYS A 105 15.68 18.60 -2.17
CA LYS A 105 14.59 19.60 -2.20
C LYS A 105 13.22 19.00 -1.94
N GLY A 106 13.04 17.72 -2.23
CA GLY A 106 11.74 17.08 -2.28
C GLY A 106 10.88 17.54 -3.45
N ASP A 107 9.75 16.88 -3.64
CA ASP A 107 8.67 17.27 -4.54
C ASP A 107 7.37 16.67 -4.02
N LYS A 108 6.61 17.46 -3.30
CA LYS A 108 5.35 16.99 -2.68
C LYS A 108 4.32 16.52 -3.70
N ALA A 109 4.28 17.14 -4.89
CA ALA A 109 3.34 16.75 -5.95
C ALA A 109 3.68 15.36 -6.50
N ALA A 110 4.98 15.03 -6.59
CA ALA A 110 5.47 13.73 -7.00
C ALA A 110 5.61 12.72 -5.83
N GLY A 111 5.22 13.07 -4.60
CA GLY A 111 5.37 12.21 -3.42
C GLY A 111 6.83 11.99 -2.99
N VAL A 112 7.71 12.94 -3.31
CA VAL A 112 9.14 12.89 -2.95
C VAL A 112 9.38 13.75 -1.71
N GLU A 113 9.94 13.16 -0.68
CA GLU A 113 10.25 13.84 0.58
C GLU A 113 11.56 14.65 0.48
N ALA A 114 11.63 15.75 1.24
CA ALA A 114 12.85 16.56 1.30
C ALA A 114 13.80 16.02 2.36
N ASP A 115 15.09 15.87 1.99
CA ASP A 115 16.18 15.61 2.93
C ASP A 115 17.39 16.47 2.60
N LYS A 116 17.62 17.49 3.42
CA LYS A 116 18.71 18.46 3.23
C LYS A 116 20.11 17.85 3.35
N ALA A 117 20.25 16.65 3.93
CA ALA A 117 21.52 15.95 4.05
C ALA A 117 21.99 15.35 2.72
N LEU A 118 21.09 15.13 1.76
CA LEU A 118 21.43 14.60 0.44
C LEU A 118 22.11 15.68 -0.44
N ALA A 119 22.95 15.24 -1.37
CA ALA A 119 23.49 16.11 -2.41
C ALA A 119 22.42 16.49 -3.45
N ASN A 120 22.72 17.45 -4.35
CA ASN A 120 21.71 17.91 -5.33
C ASN A 120 21.36 16.84 -6.38
N ASP A 121 22.31 15.97 -6.69
CA ASP A 121 22.24 14.88 -7.64
C ASP A 121 22.02 13.50 -6.98
N GLU A 122 21.75 13.51 -5.69
CA GLU A 122 21.55 12.32 -4.87
C GLU A 122 20.06 12.10 -4.60
N PHE A 123 19.65 10.84 -4.65
CA PHE A 123 18.36 10.43 -4.09
C PHE A 123 18.48 9.13 -3.30
N ALA A 124 17.63 8.98 -2.33
CA ALA A 124 17.51 7.76 -1.54
C ALA A 124 16.08 7.21 -1.58
N ILE A 125 15.96 5.89 -1.50
CA ILE A 125 14.70 5.22 -1.20
C ILE A 125 14.82 4.67 0.22
N ARG A 126 13.91 5.10 1.08
CA ARG A 126 13.83 4.62 2.46
C ARG A 126 12.56 3.86 2.69
N ALA A 127 12.68 2.81 3.48
CA ALA A 127 11.61 1.94 3.92
C ALA A 127 11.30 2.22 5.39
N LYS A 128 10.08 2.61 5.70
CA LYS A 128 9.57 2.69 7.06
C LYS A 128 8.76 1.44 7.36
N ILE A 129 9.09 0.76 8.45
CA ILE A 129 8.35 -0.41 8.92
C ILE A 129 7.14 0.08 9.72
N GLU A 130 5.96 0.02 9.13
CA GLU A 130 4.72 0.54 9.74
C GLU A 130 3.98 -0.51 10.57
N GLU A 131 4.03 -1.77 10.16
CA GLU A 131 3.36 -2.85 10.87
C GLU A 131 4.20 -4.12 10.82
N MET A 132 4.27 -4.81 11.94
CA MET A 132 4.85 -6.15 12.06
C MET A 132 3.96 -7.00 12.96
N LYS A 133 3.78 -8.28 12.61
CA LYS A 133 3.06 -9.25 13.41
C LYS A 133 4.03 -10.30 13.95
N GLY A 134 3.79 -10.75 15.19
CA GLY A 134 4.57 -11.77 15.86
C GLY A 134 5.41 -11.24 17.01
N ARG A 135 6.32 -12.07 17.52
CA ARG A 135 7.05 -11.79 18.76
C ARG A 135 8.22 -10.81 18.58
N ASN A 136 8.89 -10.87 17.45
CA ASN A 136 10.00 -9.95 17.16
C ASN A 136 9.48 -8.71 16.43
N MET A 137 9.44 -7.58 17.14
CA MET A 137 9.01 -6.28 16.63
C MET A 137 10.15 -5.26 16.64
N GLU A 138 11.40 -5.72 16.64
CA GLU A 138 12.59 -4.90 16.77
C GLU A 138 12.66 -3.75 15.75
N HIS A 139 12.19 -3.99 14.54
CA HIS A 139 12.22 -2.98 13.48
C HIS A 139 10.95 -2.15 13.36
N LEU A 140 9.94 -2.37 14.20
CA LEU A 140 8.69 -1.61 14.13
C LEU A 140 8.95 -0.11 14.34
N GLY A 141 8.41 0.72 13.44
CA GLY A 141 8.57 2.17 13.47
C GLY A 141 9.94 2.67 12.97
N THR A 142 10.89 1.78 12.68
CA THR A 142 12.21 2.17 12.18
C THR A 142 12.18 2.52 10.70
N THR A 143 13.13 3.36 10.27
CA THR A 143 13.33 3.73 8.86
C THR A 143 14.70 3.28 8.41
N HIS A 144 14.77 2.57 7.30
CA HIS A 144 15.98 2.01 6.73
C HIS A 144 16.19 2.56 5.33
N GLU A 145 17.42 2.95 5.01
CA GLU A 145 17.79 3.30 3.64
C GLU A 145 17.99 2.01 2.85
N VAL A 146 17.10 1.78 1.88
CA VAL A 146 17.10 0.56 1.05
C VAL A 146 18.02 0.73 -0.14
N LEU A 147 18.01 1.92 -0.72
CA LEU A 147 18.74 2.27 -1.92
C LEU A 147 19.23 3.72 -1.81
N ASN A 148 20.46 3.96 -2.20
CA ASN A 148 20.99 5.30 -2.42
C ASN A 148 21.59 5.38 -3.83
N VAL A 149 21.35 6.49 -4.51
CA VAL A 149 21.95 6.79 -5.82
C VAL A 149 22.62 8.16 -5.74
N LYS A 150 23.92 8.16 -5.97
CA LYS A 150 24.77 9.35 -5.99
C LYS A 150 25.78 9.23 -7.11
N ASP A 151 26.01 10.31 -7.87
CA ASP A 151 26.97 10.33 -8.99
C ASP A 151 26.80 9.15 -9.95
N SER A 152 25.55 8.78 -10.27
CA SER A 152 25.19 7.62 -11.07
C SER A 152 25.60 6.25 -10.49
N LYS A 153 26.10 6.21 -9.25
CA LYS A 153 26.40 4.98 -8.52
C LYS A 153 25.22 4.58 -7.68
N VAL A 154 24.86 3.31 -7.74
CA VAL A 154 23.76 2.73 -6.99
C VAL A 154 24.32 1.90 -5.84
N THR A 155 23.89 2.22 -4.62
CA THR A 155 24.20 1.45 -3.41
C THR A 155 22.92 0.78 -2.91
N TRP A 156 22.94 -0.54 -2.82
CA TRP A 156 21.86 -1.33 -2.25
C TRP A 156 22.19 -1.71 -0.81
N ASN A 157 21.33 -1.28 0.13
CA ASN A 157 21.46 -1.61 1.56
C ASN A 157 20.52 -2.75 1.97
N GLY A 158 19.55 -3.09 1.11
CA GLY A 158 18.56 -4.13 1.37
C GLY A 158 17.38 -3.62 2.20
N LEU A 159 16.41 -4.52 2.40
CA LEU A 159 15.22 -4.28 3.20
C LEU A 159 15.22 -5.27 4.36
N PRO A 160 15.10 -4.82 5.63
CA PRO A 160 14.96 -5.72 6.76
C PRO A 160 13.61 -6.42 6.67
N LEU A 161 13.64 -7.69 6.28
CA LEU A 161 12.47 -8.53 6.26
C LEU A 161 12.39 -9.31 7.57
N ARG A 162 11.17 -9.51 8.03
CA ARG A 162 10.94 -10.44 9.10
C ARG A 162 11.34 -11.85 8.65
N TRP A 163 12.35 -12.42 9.30
CA TRP A 163 12.64 -13.84 9.15
C TRP A 163 11.57 -14.63 9.90
N ASN A 164 10.98 -15.63 9.26
CA ASN A 164 10.01 -16.48 9.94
C ASN A 164 10.71 -17.17 11.11
N ASP A 165 10.25 -16.95 12.33
CA ASP A 165 10.65 -17.68 13.54
C ASP A 165 10.26 -19.17 13.50
N ALA A 166 9.77 -19.67 12.37
CA ALA A 166 9.36 -21.05 12.16
C ALA A 166 10.54 -22.02 11.97
N GLN A 167 11.78 -21.54 12.11
CA GLN A 167 13.00 -22.35 12.13
C GLN A 167 13.75 -22.23 13.48
N GLY A 168 13.03 -21.98 14.54
CA GLY A 168 13.55 -22.08 15.91
C GLY A 168 13.20 -23.42 16.50
#